data_3008109a43b6190c658fd2418b9605a7
#
_entry.id   3008109a43b6190c658fd2418b9605a7
#
_cell.length_a   1.000
_cell.length_b   1.000
_cell.length_c   1.000
_cell.angle_alpha   90.00
_cell.angle_beta   90.00
_cell.angle_gamma   90.00
#
_symmetry.space_group_name_H-M   'P 1'
#
loop_
_entity.id
_entity.type
_entity.pdbx_description
1 polymer ?
#
loop_
_entity_poly.entity_id
_entity_poly.type
_entity_poly.pdbx_seq_one_letter_code
_entity_poly.pdbx_strand_id
1 'polypeptide(L)'
;MGNTDGLVNIREEGGENGSIEVLILRISGRLDAVSSPTAERKVFDYIGAGQHKLLFDFSGVDYLSSAGMRMLLSVTKKLKTLSGRLIFCSVTPNVMDILKMSGFDHVLEIAQTEEEGLRRF
;
A
#
# COMPACT_ATOMS: atom_id res chain seq x y z
N MET A 1 17.04 10.34 -6.53
CA MET A 1 17.10 9.79 -6.66
C MET A 1 16.64 8.82 -6.18
N GLY A 2 16.37 8.36 -6.25
CA GLY A 2 15.74 7.39 -5.99
C GLY A 2 16.04 6.79 -4.84
N ASN A 3 16.00 6.56 -4.46
CA ASN A 3 16.25 5.95 -3.67
C ASN A 3 15.85 4.91 -3.33
N THR A 4 16.06 4.37 -3.55
CA THR A 4 15.62 3.14 -3.24
C THR A 4 16.68 2.53 -2.48
N ASP A 5 16.50 1.70 -1.71
CA ASP A 5 17.45 0.90 -1.10
C ASP A 5 17.74 -0.25 -1.93
N GLY A 6 17.46 -0.18 -3.22
CA GLY A 6 17.61 -1.26 -4.12
C GLY A 6 16.56 -2.35 -3.96
N LEU A 7 15.64 -2.17 -3.04
CA LEU A 7 14.69 -3.22 -2.68
C LEU A 7 13.25 -2.82 -2.88
N VAL A 8 12.92 -1.58 -2.63
CA VAL A 8 11.56 -1.10 -2.82
C VAL A 8 11.55 0.32 -3.32
N ASN A 9 10.65 0.63 -4.23
CA ASN A 9 10.42 1.97 -4.75
C ASN A 9 9.01 2.38 -4.45
N ILE A 10 8.82 3.64 -4.06
CA ILE A 10 7.50 4.21 -3.84
C ILE A 10 7.41 5.48 -4.65
N ARG A 11 6.41 5.56 -5.55
CA ARG A 11 6.13 6.75 -6.35
C ARG A 11 4.74 7.24 -6.02
N GLU A 12 4.59 8.55 -5.86
CA GLU A 12 3.29 9.11 -5.59
C GLU A 12 2.66 9.67 -6.85
N GLU A 13 1.32 9.62 -6.87
CA GLU A 13 0.55 10.12 -7.98
C GLU A 13 -0.82 10.50 -7.45
N GLY A 14 -1.44 11.55 -7.98
CA GLY A 14 -2.77 11.94 -7.56
C GLY A 14 -3.84 11.17 -8.30
N GLY A 15 -4.95 10.94 -7.63
CA GLY A 15 -6.13 10.34 -8.24
C GLY A 15 -7.36 10.93 -7.62
N GLU A 16 -8.53 10.65 -8.21
CA GLU A 16 -9.77 11.21 -7.74
C GLU A 16 -10.93 10.27 -7.89
N ASN A 17 -11.86 10.37 -6.95
CA ASN A 17 -13.18 9.75 -7.06
C ASN A 17 -14.18 10.86 -6.80
N GLY A 18 -14.75 11.42 -7.87
CA GLY A 18 -15.59 12.60 -7.73
C GLY A 18 -14.77 13.78 -7.24
N SER A 19 -15.14 14.32 -6.08
CA SER A 19 -14.38 15.42 -5.48
C SER A 19 -13.40 14.92 -4.42
N ILE A 20 -13.25 13.61 -4.25
CA ILE A 20 -12.34 13.06 -3.24
C ILE A 20 -10.96 12.89 -3.85
N GLU A 21 -9.95 13.45 -3.18
CA GLU A 21 -8.58 13.28 -3.60
C GLU A 21 -7.98 12.03 -2.97
N VAL A 22 -7.32 11.23 -3.78
CA VAL A 22 -6.68 10.00 -3.35
C VAL A 22 -5.21 10.07 -3.72
N LEU A 23 -4.35 9.70 -2.79
CA LEU A 23 -2.93 9.58 -3.08
C LEU A 23 -2.64 8.16 -3.53
N ILE A 24 -2.14 8.01 -4.73
CA ILE A 24 -1.77 6.71 -5.27
C ILE A 24 -0.28 6.52 -5.01
N LEU A 25 0.06 5.45 -4.29
CA LEU A 25 1.45 5.09 -4.07
C LEU A 25 1.74 3.82 -4.84
N ARG A 26 2.59 3.96 -5.85
CA ARG A 26 3.00 2.83 -6.68
C ARG A 26 4.24 2.22 -6.06
N ILE A 27 4.07 1.03 -5.50
CA ILE A 27 5.12 0.36 -4.76
C ILE A 27 5.65 -0.77 -5.62
N SER A 28 6.97 -0.89 -5.71
CA SER A 28 7.56 -1.97 -6.50
C SER A 28 8.76 -2.54 -5.75
N GLY A 29 9.04 -3.82 -6.01
CA GLY A 29 10.16 -4.51 -5.42
C GLY A 29 9.71 -5.51 -4.37
N ARG A 30 10.59 -5.78 -3.42
CA ARG A 30 10.36 -6.77 -2.36
C ARG A 30 10.12 -6.05 -1.04
N LEU A 31 9.00 -6.38 -0.40
CA LEU A 31 8.73 -5.85 0.94
C LEU A 31 9.19 -6.91 1.95
N ASP A 32 10.43 -6.79 2.38
CA ASP A 32 11.05 -7.75 3.30
C ASP A 32 11.54 -7.02 4.55
N ALA A 33 12.33 -7.69 5.38
CA ALA A 33 12.76 -7.14 6.65
C ALA A 33 13.65 -5.91 6.48
N VAL A 34 14.34 -5.78 5.34
CA VAL A 34 15.22 -4.65 5.11
C VAL A 34 14.45 -3.45 4.55
N SER A 35 13.57 -3.68 3.59
CA SER A 35 12.87 -2.59 2.91
C SER A 35 11.64 -2.10 3.64
N SER A 36 10.99 -2.94 4.44
CA SER A 36 9.72 -2.58 5.06
C SER A 36 9.81 -1.41 6.02
N PRO A 37 10.84 -1.30 6.88
CA PRO A 37 10.92 -0.12 7.75
C PRO A 37 11.04 1.19 6.97
N THR A 38 11.79 1.19 5.88
CA THR A 38 11.93 2.39 5.06
C THR A 38 10.62 2.73 4.36
N ALA A 39 9.94 1.72 3.84
CA ALA A 39 8.65 1.92 3.19
C ALA A 39 7.62 2.45 4.19
N GLU A 40 7.60 1.87 5.39
CA GLU A 40 6.66 2.30 6.42
C GLU A 40 6.87 3.76 6.79
N ARG A 41 8.13 4.16 6.96
CA ARG A 41 8.45 5.54 7.33
C ARG A 41 7.98 6.50 6.25
N LYS A 42 8.22 6.14 5.00
CA LYS A 42 7.82 7.01 3.90
C LYS A 42 6.30 7.15 3.82
N VAL A 43 5.57 6.04 4.00
CA VAL A 43 4.11 6.10 3.99
C VAL A 43 3.60 6.93 5.16
N PHE A 44 4.19 6.74 6.35
CA PHE A 44 3.78 7.51 7.52
C PHE A 44 4.05 9.00 7.35
N ASP A 45 5.09 9.38 6.59
CA ASP A 45 5.33 10.78 6.28
C ASP A 45 4.18 11.37 5.45
N TYR A 46 3.68 10.63 4.47
CA TYR A 46 2.51 11.08 3.71
C TYR A 46 1.29 11.23 4.62
N ILE A 47 1.08 10.25 5.49
CA ILE A 47 -0.07 10.29 6.41
C ILE A 47 0.05 11.50 7.33
N GLY A 48 1.24 11.75 7.85
CA GLY A 48 1.49 12.90 8.72
C GLY A 48 1.31 14.23 8.01
N ALA A 49 1.45 14.24 6.69
CA ALA A 49 1.23 15.46 5.90
C ALA A 49 -0.24 15.63 5.51
N GLY A 50 -1.13 14.79 6.02
CA GLY A 50 -2.56 14.95 5.79
C GLY A 50 -3.15 14.04 4.73
N GLN A 51 -2.37 13.12 4.18
CA GLN A 51 -2.86 12.20 3.16
C GLN A 51 -3.46 10.98 3.84
N HIS A 52 -4.78 10.92 3.88
CA HIS A 52 -5.47 9.87 4.62
C HIS A 52 -6.27 8.92 3.73
N LYS A 53 -6.32 9.17 2.43
CA LYS A 53 -6.97 8.27 1.46
C LYS A 53 -5.89 7.77 0.50
N LEU A 54 -5.45 6.54 0.72
CA LEU A 54 -4.31 5.98 0.01
C LEU A 54 -4.73 4.79 -0.83
N LEU A 55 -4.26 4.75 -2.06
CA LEU A 55 -4.41 3.59 -2.93
C LEU A 55 -3.01 3.05 -3.18
N PHE A 56 -2.75 1.82 -2.75
CA PHE A 56 -1.47 1.15 -2.97
C PHE A 56 -1.57 0.34 -4.26
N ASP A 57 -0.77 0.72 -5.25
CA ASP A 57 -0.64 -0.08 -6.48
C ASP A 57 0.48 -1.08 -6.26
N PHE A 58 0.12 -2.34 -6.18
CA PHE A 58 1.06 -3.44 -5.89
C PHE A 58 1.49 -4.20 -7.14
N SER A 59 1.20 -3.67 -8.34
CA SER A 59 1.55 -4.41 -9.56
C SER A 59 3.05 -4.69 -9.67
N GLY A 60 3.88 -3.88 -9.02
CA GLY A 60 5.33 -4.08 -9.04
C GLY A 60 5.89 -4.82 -7.84
N VAL A 61 5.03 -5.23 -6.88
CA VAL A 61 5.51 -5.94 -5.69
C VAL A 61 5.52 -7.43 -5.99
N ASP A 62 6.70 -8.06 -5.86
CA ASP A 62 6.84 -9.47 -6.20
C ASP A 62 7.07 -10.36 -4.99
N TYR A 63 7.20 -9.80 -3.79
CA TYR A 63 7.40 -10.59 -2.59
C TYR A 63 6.96 -9.80 -1.35
N LEU A 64 6.40 -10.51 -0.39
CA LEU A 64 5.92 -9.91 0.84
C LEU A 64 6.32 -10.83 2.01
N SER A 65 7.19 -10.32 2.89
CA SER A 65 7.61 -11.06 4.09
C SER A 65 6.67 -10.76 5.24
N SER A 66 6.89 -11.44 6.38
CA SER A 66 6.13 -11.11 7.59
C SER A 66 6.36 -9.67 8.01
N ALA A 67 7.57 -9.14 7.82
CA ALA A 67 7.84 -7.74 8.14
C ALA A 67 7.02 -6.82 7.22
N GLY A 68 6.90 -7.18 5.94
CA GLY A 68 6.07 -6.43 5.02
C GLY A 68 4.61 -6.47 5.41
N MET A 69 4.12 -7.64 5.80
CA MET A 69 2.73 -7.77 6.23
C MET A 69 2.45 -6.95 7.48
N ARG A 70 3.39 -6.94 8.43
CA ARG A 70 3.23 -6.12 9.63
C ARG A 70 3.18 -4.64 9.30
N MET A 71 3.98 -4.21 8.31
CA MET A 71 3.96 -2.83 7.87
C MET A 71 2.61 -2.47 7.28
N LEU A 72 2.04 -3.33 6.44
CA LEU A 72 0.73 -3.07 5.86
C LEU A 72 -0.36 -2.98 6.92
N LEU A 73 -0.29 -3.83 7.94
CA LEU A 73 -1.23 -3.74 9.05
C LEU A 73 -1.06 -2.46 9.84
N SER A 74 0.18 -2.06 10.06
CA SER A 74 0.47 -0.83 10.81
C SER A 74 -0.12 0.38 10.10
N VAL A 75 0.06 0.47 8.78
CA VAL A 75 -0.50 1.55 7.99
C VAL A 75 -2.03 1.53 8.05
N THR A 76 -2.61 0.34 7.89
CA THR A 76 -4.06 0.19 7.92
C THR A 76 -4.64 0.67 9.24
N LYS A 77 -4.01 0.26 10.35
CA LYS A 77 -4.48 0.66 11.68
C LYS A 77 -4.34 2.15 11.89
N LYS A 78 -3.22 2.72 11.46
CA LYS A 78 -3.01 4.16 11.62
C LYS A 78 -4.08 4.95 10.88
N LEU A 79 -4.37 4.56 9.65
CA LEU A 79 -5.38 5.27 8.86
C LEU A 79 -6.77 5.14 9.48
N LYS A 80 -7.08 3.98 10.08
CA LYS A 80 -8.37 3.83 10.75
C LYS A 80 -8.52 4.81 11.91
N THR A 81 -7.45 5.05 12.66
CA THR A 81 -7.54 6.01 13.76
C THR A 81 -7.75 7.42 13.29
N LEU A 82 -7.46 7.70 12.01
CA LEU A 82 -7.59 9.04 11.44
C LEU A 82 -8.81 9.13 10.52
N SER A 83 -9.69 8.14 10.58
CA SER A 83 -10.85 8.05 9.70
C SER A 83 -10.46 8.04 8.23
N GLY A 84 -9.28 7.51 7.94
CA GLY A 84 -8.78 7.39 6.59
C GLY A 84 -9.12 6.03 6.00
N ARG A 85 -8.54 5.76 4.83
CA ARG A 85 -8.83 4.50 4.13
C ARG A 85 -7.64 4.10 3.28
N LEU A 86 -7.34 2.81 3.32
CA LEU A 86 -6.28 2.22 2.50
C LEU A 86 -6.89 1.13 1.64
N ILE A 87 -6.69 1.23 0.33
CA ILE A 87 -7.14 0.20 -0.61
C ILE A 87 -5.92 -0.24 -1.40
N PHE A 88 -5.82 -1.55 -1.64
CA PHE A 88 -4.77 -2.14 -2.47
C PHE A 88 -5.36 -2.48 -3.84
N CYS A 89 -4.56 -2.36 -4.88
CA CYS A 89 -5.00 -2.78 -6.21
C CYS A 89 -3.87 -3.46 -6.95
N SER A 90 -4.22 -4.23 -7.95
CA SER A 90 -3.28 -4.88 -8.87
C SER A 90 -2.29 -5.77 -8.14
N VAL A 91 -2.76 -6.45 -7.09
CA VAL A 91 -1.92 -7.38 -6.33
C VAL A 91 -1.57 -8.55 -7.22
N THR A 92 -0.26 -8.87 -7.31
CA THR A 92 0.19 -9.97 -8.16
C THR A 92 -0.28 -11.30 -7.59
N PRO A 93 -0.40 -12.34 -8.43
CA PRO A 93 -0.85 -13.65 -7.92
C PRO A 93 0.04 -14.19 -6.82
N ASN A 94 1.34 -14.00 -6.93
CA ASN A 94 2.27 -14.49 -5.93
C ASN A 94 2.04 -13.82 -4.58
N VAL A 95 1.88 -12.51 -4.58
CA VAL A 95 1.62 -11.77 -3.35
C VAL A 95 0.22 -12.09 -2.81
N MET A 96 -0.75 -12.25 -3.72
CA MET A 96 -2.10 -12.62 -3.27
C MET A 96 -2.09 -13.98 -2.58
N ASP A 97 -1.30 -14.94 -3.07
CA ASP A 97 -1.20 -16.24 -2.42
C ASP A 97 -0.63 -16.09 -1.01
N ILE A 98 0.37 -15.23 -0.83
CA ILE A 98 0.94 -14.98 0.49
C ILE A 98 -0.13 -14.39 1.42
N LEU A 99 -0.90 -13.44 0.93
CA LEU A 99 -1.95 -12.82 1.74
C LEU A 99 -3.03 -13.83 2.13
N LYS A 100 -3.42 -14.67 1.18
CA LYS A 100 -4.45 -15.69 1.46
C LYS A 100 -3.98 -16.71 2.47
N MET A 101 -2.73 -17.15 2.35
CA MET A 101 -2.19 -18.16 3.26
C MET A 101 -2.11 -17.64 4.69
N SER A 102 -1.92 -16.34 4.86
CA SER A 102 -1.83 -15.74 6.19
C SER A 102 -3.17 -15.21 6.68
N GLY A 103 -4.21 -15.24 5.85
CA GLY A 103 -5.51 -14.70 6.21
C GLY A 103 -5.64 -13.20 6.07
N PHE A 104 -4.59 -12.52 5.60
CA PHE A 104 -4.59 -11.05 5.51
C PHE A 104 -5.49 -10.53 4.40
N ASP A 105 -5.86 -11.37 3.43
CA ASP A 105 -6.80 -10.98 2.40
C ASP A 105 -8.18 -10.64 2.99
N HIS A 106 -8.48 -11.12 4.20
CA HIS A 106 -9.74 -10.77 4.89
C HIS A 106 -9.62 -9.50 5.72
N VAL A 107 -8.40 -9.02 5.95
CA VAL A 107 -8.17 -7.84 6.78
C VAL A 107 -7.95 -6.61 5.91
N LEU A 108 -7.31 -6.78 4.76
CA LEU A 108 -6.99 -5.69 3.86
C LEU A 108 -8.09 -5.52 2.83
N GLU A 109 -8.32 -4.28 2.40
CA GLU A 109 -9.29 -4.01 1.34
C GLU A 109 -8.55 -4.05 0.00
N ILE A 110 -8.92 -5.02 -0.86
CA ILE A 110 -8.20 -5.27 -2.10
C ILE A 110 -9.17 -5.18 -3.28
N ALA A 111 -8.84 -4.31 -4.23
CA ALA A 111 -9.56 -4.18 -5.49
C ALA A 111 -8.72 -4.83 -6.59
N GLN A 112 -9.36 -5.26 -7.66
CA GLN A 112 -8.62 -5.92 -8.75
C GLN A 112 -7.80 -4.93 -9.55
N THR A 113 -8.34 -3.74 -9.82
CA THR A 113 -7.69 -2.75 -10.67
C THR A 113 -7.63 -1.42 -9.96
N GLU A 114 -6.76 -0.55 -10.46
CA GLU A 114 -6.67 0.81 -9.95
C GLU A 114 -8.00 1.54 -10.11
N GLU A 115 -8.65 1.37 -11.25
CA GLU A 115 -9.92 2.02 -11.52
C GLU A 115 -10.97 1.60 -10.51
N GLU A 116 -11.06 0.31 -10.24
CA GLU A 116 -12.00 -0.19 -9.25
C GLU A 116 -11.64 0.34 -7.87
N GLY A 117 -10.36 0.36 -7.53
CA GLY A 117 -9.91 0.87 -6.24
C GLY A 117 -10.28 2.32 -6.03
N LEU A 118 -10.08 3.15 -7.05
CA LEU A 118 -10.44 4.56 -6.96
C LEU A 118 -11.93 4.75 -6.73
N ARG A 119 -12.76 3.91 -7.32
CA ARG A 119 -14.21 4.04 -7.16
C ARG A 119 -14.70 3.72 -5.75
N ARG A 120 -13.87 3.06 -4.94
CA ARG A 120 -14.28 2.66 -3.58
C ARG A 120 -14.07 3.74 -2.53
N PHE A 121 -13.38 4.81 -2.86
CA PHE A 121 -13.15 5.91 -1.90
C PHE A 121 -14.35 6.84 -1.74
#